data_cab2e076ffba08fb4a591a9cb7e52fb8
#
_entry.id   cab2e076ffba08fb4a591a9cb7e52fb8
#
_cell.length_a   1.000
_cell.length_b   1.000
_cell.length_c   1.000
_cell.angle_alpha   90.00
_cell.angle_beta   90.00
_cell.angle_gamma   90.00
#
_symmetry.space_group_name_H-M   'P 1'
#
loop_
_entity.id
_entity.type
_entity.pdbx_description
1 polymer ?
#
loop_
_entity_poly.entity_id
_entity_poly.type
_entity_poly.pdbx_seq_one_letter_code
_entity_poly.pdbx_strand_id
1 'polypeptide(L)'
;MQALTKKRPTEKMVEVRFRGTVASINKLRRAAKALEVTDLLEEKEVYTPEELSPELQWNSSGVALRGARGKEGLTQKQLAELTGIAQHHISEMENGKRPIGKETARKLAAALHVDYRVFL
;
A
#
# COMPACT_ATOMS: atom_id res chain seq x y z
N MET A 1 33.62 13.91 -20.52
CA MET A 1 32.82 13.90 -20.57
C MET A 1 31.84 14.28 -20.53
N GLN A 2 31.34 14.34 -20.83
CA GLN A 2 30.40 14.64 -20.96
C GLN A 2 29.51 14.78 -20.57
N ALA A 3 29.61 14.98 -20.70
CA ALA A 3 28.82 15.17 -20.48
C ALA A 3 27.95 15.09 -20.13
N LEU A 4 28.29 14.91 -19.87
CA LEU A 4 27.43 14.70 -19.68
C LEU A 4 26.24 14.91 -20.00
N THR A 5 26.71 15.04 -20.59
CA THR A 5 25.44 14.79 -21.03
C THR A 5 24.29 15.40 -20.27
N LYS A 6 24.59 16.36 -19.51
CA LYS A 6 23.55 17.12 -18.86
C LYS A 6 22.74 17.85 -19.90
N LYS A 7 21.44 17.69 -19.86
CA LYS A 7 20.52 18.47 -20.66
C LYS A 7 20.71 19.94 -20.34
N ARG A 8 20.69 20.75 -21.37
CA ARG A 8 20.81 22.20 -21.20
C ARG A 8 19.63 22.71 -20.37
N PRO A 9 19.88 23.65 -19.42
CA PRO A 9 18.77 24.21 -18.63
C PRO A 9 17.67 24.86 -19.47
N THR A 10 17.97 25.21 -20.71
CA THR A 10 17.04 25.82 -21.67
C THR A 10 16.15 24.80 -22.37
N GLU A 11 16.46 23.52 -22.27
CA GLU A 11 15.62 22.48 -22.87
C GLU A 11 14.34 22.30 -22.09
N LYS A 12 13.24 22.45 -22.82
CA LYS A 12 11.91 22.30 -22.24
C LYS A 12 11.50 20.83 -22.19
N MET A 13 11.15 20.36 -21.01
CA MET A 13 10.65 19.00 -20.83
C MET A 13 9.15 18.99 -21.05
N VAL A 14 8.66 17.98 -21.77
CA VAL A 14 7.24 17.82 -22.08
C VAL A 14 6.81 16.41 -21.71
N GLU A 15 5.69 16.28 -21.04
CA GLU A 15 5.09 14.98 -20.73
C GLU A 15 3.92 14.70 -21.66
N VAL A 16 3.86 13.46 -22.16
CA VAL A 16 2.80 13.03 -23.08
C VAL A 16 2.25 11.69 -22.59
N ARG A 17 0.94 11.51 -22.70
CA ARG A 17 0.25 10.27 -22.36
C ARG A 17 -0.22 9.58 -23.62
N PHE A 18 -0.09 8.26 -23.65
CA PHE A 18 -0.55 7.45 -24.77
C PHE A 18 -1.52 6.37 -24.30
N ARG A 19 -2.47 6.05 -25.17
CA ARG A 19 -3.42 4.98 -24.93
C ARG A 19 -3.43 4.06 -26.16
N GLY A 20 -3.35 2.77 -25.95
CA GLY A 20 -3.38 1.79 -27.02
C GLY A 20 -3.40 0.37 -26.47
N THR A 21 -3.29 -0.60 -27.35
CA THR A 21 -3.18 -2.01 -26.95
C THR A 21 -1.85 -2.24 -26.23
N VAL A 22 -1.77 -3.31 -25.44
CA VAL A 22 -0.55 -3.69 -24.73
C VAL A 22 0.63 -3.85 -25.71
N ALA A 23 0.38 -4.48 -26.86
CA ALA A 23 1.41 -4.69 -27.87
C ALA A 23 1.92 -3.37 -28.45
N SER A 24 1.02 -2.45 -28.76
CA SER A 24 1.37 -1.12 -29.30
C SER A 24 2.14 -0.29 -28.28
N ILE A 25 1.70 -0.29 -27.03
CA ILE A 25 2.38 0.44 -25.94
C ILE A 25 3.77 -0.12 -25.70
N ASN A 26 3.95 -1.45 -25.74
CA ASN A 26 5.27 -2.06 -25.58
C ASN A 26 6.23 -1.68 -26.72
N LYS A 27 5.75 -1.60 -27.94
CA LYS A 27 6.53 -1.11 -29.07
C LYS A 27 6.94 0.35 -28.86
N LEU A 28 6.02 1.17 -28.39
CA LEU A 28 6.28 2.58 -28.12
C LEU A 28 7.34 2.75 -27.01
N ARG A 29 7.28 1.94 -25.97
CA ARG A 29 8.30 1.97 -24.89
C ARG A 29 9.70 1.63 -25.40
N ARG A 30 9.81 0.65 -26.29
CA ARG A 30 11.09 0.30 -26.91
C ARG A 30 11.63 1.45 -27.74
N ALA A 31 10.78 2.10 -28.52
CA ALA A 31 11.16 3.26 -29.30
C ALA A 31 11.58 4.43 -28.40
N ALA A 32 10.87 4.64 -27.31
CA ALA A 32 11.18 5.70 -26.34
C ALA A 32 12.59 5.51 -25.74
N LYS A 33 12.98 4.29 -25.39
CA LYS A 33 14.33 3.99 -24.90
C LYS A 33 15.40 4.38 -25.89
N ALA A 34 15.18 4.07 -27.16
CA ALA A 34 16.13 4.43 -28.23
C ALA A 34 16.25 5.94 -28.43
N LEU A 35 15.23 6.69 -28.11
CA LEU A 35 15.17 8.15 -28.24
C LEU A 35 15.54 8.89 -26.95
N GLU A 36 15.97 8.19 -25.94
CA GLU A 36 16.29 8.74 -24.61
C GLU A 36 15.11 9.45 -23.96
N VAL A 37 13.91 8.98 -24.24
CA VAL A 37 12.68 9.44 -23.62
C VAL A 37 12.39 8.57 -22.39
N THR A 38 12.11 9.19 -21.27
CA THR A 38 11.86 8.51 -20.00
C THR A 38 10.44 7.93 -19.95
N ASP A 39 10.31 6.66 -19.59
CA ASP A 39 9.03 6.05 -19.28
C ASP A 39 8.74 6.26 -17.79
N LEU A 40 7.85 7.21 -17.50
CA LEU A 40 7.53 7.58 -16.12
C LEU A 40 6.86 6.46 -15.32
N LEU A 41 6.29 5.47 -16.01
CA LEU A 41 5.74 4.30 -15.32
C LEU A 41 6.82 3.30 -14.93
N GLU A 42 7.89 3.19 -15.71
CA GLU A 42 9.04 2.36 -15.36
C GLU A 42 9.87 2.96 -14.24
N GLU A 43 9.88 4.30 -14.14
CA GLU A 43 10.57 4.98 -13.05
C GLU A 43 9.82 4.91 -11.72
N LYS A 44 8.56 4.52 -11.79
CA LYS A 44 7.80 4.33 -10.58
C LYS A 44 8.34 3.10 -9.87
N GLU A 45 9.15 3.33 -8.87
CA GLU A 45 9.60 2.25 -8.00
C GLU A 45 8.37 1.53 -7.46
N VAL A 46 8.25 0.27 -7.84
CA VAL A 46 7.17 -0.56 -7.32
C VAL A 46 7.65 -1.10 -5.99
N TYR A 47 7.25 -0.44 -4.93
CA TYR A 47 7.53 -0.93 -3.58
C TYR A 47 6.57 -2.04 -3.22
N THR A 48 7.06 -3.07 -2.58
CA THR A 48 6.18 -4.04 -1.95
C THR A 48 5.51 -3.37 -0.73
N PRO A 49 4.34 -3.86 -0.31
CA PRO A 49 3.71 -3.34 0.90
C PRO A 49 4.65 -3.35 2.11
N GLU A 50 5.50 -4.35 2.21
CA GLU A 50 6.47 -4.51 3.29
C GLU A 50 7.57 -3.45 3.24
N GLU A 51 7.99 -3.05 2.04
CA GLU A 51 8.98 -1.97 1.86
C GLU A 51 8.40 -0.61 2.22
N LEU A 52 7.12 -0.39 1.90
CA LEU A 52 6.43 0.85 2.26
C LEU A 52 6.14 0.93 3.75
N SER A 53 5.88 -0.20 4.39
CA SER A 53 5.59 -0.27 5.81
C SER A 53 6.30 -1.47 6.43
N PRO A 54 7.50 -1.26 6.98
CA PRO A 54 8.24 -2.34 7.63
C PRO A 54 7.46 -3.07 8.71
N GLU A 55 6.49 -2.42 9.32
CA GLU A 55 5.62 -3.03 10.32
C GLU A 55 4.84 -4.23 9.75
N LEU A 56 4.52 -4.23 8.45
CA LEU A 56 3.83 -5.34 7.81
C LEU A 56 4.62 -6.66 7.86
N GLN A 57 5.93 -6.61 8.02
CA GLN A 57 6.77 -7.81 8.09
C GLN A 57 6.57 -8.59 9.40
N TRP A 58 6.26 -7.89 10.49
CA TRP A 58 6.13 -8.54 11.80
C TRP A 58 4.76 -8.35 12.45
N ASN A 59 3.94 -7.44 11.94
CA ASN A 59 2.64 -7.11 12.52
C ASN A 59 1.56 -6.92 11.45
N SER A 60 1.48 -7.82 10.49
CA SER A 60 0.50 -7.72 9.41
C SER A 60 -0.94 -7.72 9.93
N SER A 61 -1.24 -8.56 10.92
CA SER A 61 -2.58 -8.63 11.53
C SER A 61 -2.96 -7.34 12.23
N GLY A 62 -2.04 -6.75 12.98
CA GLY A 62 -2.30 -5.50 13.69
C GLY A 62 -2.48 -4.31 12.75
N VAL A 63 -1.69 -4.25 11.68
CA VAL A 63 -1.83 -3.22 10.64
C VAL A 63 -3.17 -3.38 9.94
N ALA A 64 -3.59 -4.61 9.62
CA ALA A 64 -4.89 -4.88 9.01
C ALA A 64 -6.03 -4.44 9.93
N LEU A 65 -5.92 -4.71 11.22
CA LEU A 65 -6.92 -4.31 12.20
C LEU A 65 -7.04 -2.79 12.30
N ARG A 66 -5.93 -2.10 12.38
CA ARG A 66 -5.88 -0.63 12.43
C ARG A 66 -6.49 -0.03 11.16
N GLY A 67 -6.14 -0.56 10.00
CA GLY A 67 -6.67 -0.11 8.72
C GLY A 67 -8.16 -0.34 8.57
N ALA A 68 -8.65 -1.50 8.94
CA ALA A 68 -10.08 -1.83 8.90
C ALA A 68 -10.89 -0.94 9.84
N ARG A 69 -10.37 -0.71 11.05
CA ARG A 69 -10.99 0.19 12.01
C ARG A 69 -11.07 1.62 11.48
N GLY A 70 -9.96 2.11 10.93
CA GLY A 70 -9.90 3.45 10.33
C GLY A 70 -10.86 3.62 9.16
N LYS A 71 -10.99 2.59 8.34
CA LYS A 71 -11.93 2.57 7.20
C LYS A 71 -13.38 2.77 7.66
N GLU A 72 -13.74 2.15 8.78
CA GLU A 72 -15.08 2.27 9.37
C GLU A 72 -15.23 3.56 10.21
N GLY A 73 -14.18 4.34 10.36
CA GLY A 73 -14.22 5.57 11.15
C GLY A 73 -14.41 5.34 12.64
N LEU A 74 -14.00 4.18 13.16
CA LEU A 74 -14.17 3.82 14.56
C LEU A 74 -12.91 4.11 15.37
N THR A 75 -13.10 4.59 16.60
CA THR A 75 -12.02 4.64 17.58
C THR A 75 -11.81 3.25 18.20
N GLN A 76 -10.69 3.03 18.86
CA GLN A 76 -10.46 1.79 19.61
C GLN A 76 -11.54 1.55 20.66
N LYS A 77 -11.97 2.62 21.32
CA LYS A 77 -13.03 2.56 22.34
C LYS A 77 -14.36 2.14 21.73
N GLN A 78 -14.72 2.71 20.58
CA GLN A 78 -15.96 2.35 19.87
C GLN A 78 -15.93 0.90 19.41
N LEU A 79 -14.79 0.44 18.89
CA LEU A 79 -14.64 -0.95 18.49
C LEU A 79 -14.73 -1.90 19.70
N ALA A 80 -14.17 -1.51 20.83
CA ALA A 80 -14.28 -2.25 22.08
C ALA A 80 -15.75 -2.39 22.50
N GLU A 81 -16.53 -1.34 22.41
CA GLU A 81 -17.95 -1.35 22.74
C GLU A 81 -18.75 -2.28 21.81
N LEU A 82 -18.44 -2.27 20.52
CA LEU A 82 -19.14 -3.11 19.53
C LEU A 82 -18.81 -4.58 19.66
N THR A 83 -17.60 -4.92 20.05
CA THR A 83 -17.11 -6.31 20.06
C THR A 83 -17.11 -6.95 21.44
N GLY A 84 -17.19 -6.16 22.51
CA GLY A 84 -17.01 -6.65 23.87
C GLY A 84 -15.56 -6.97 24.22
N ILE A 85 -14.61 -6.61 23.36
CA ILE A 85 -13.18 -6.79 23.60
C ILE A 85 -12.66 -5.54 24.32
N ALA A 86 -11.85 -5.73 25.35
CA ALA A 86 -11.29 -4.61 26.09
C ALA A 86 -10.43 -3.71 25.17
N GLN A 87 -10.54 -2.40 25.34
CA GLN A 87 -9.80 -1.44 24.51
C GLN A 87 -8.29 -1.69 24.55
N HIS A 88 -7.72 -1.99 25.72
CA HIS A 88 -6.29 -2.25 25.82
C HIS A 88 -5.86 -3.52 25.06
N HIS A 89 -6.73 -4.52 24.95
CA HIS A 89 -6.49 -5.70 24.12
C HIS A 89 -6.47 -5.33 22.63
N ILE A 90 -7.37 -4.45 22.19
CA ILE A 90 -7.40 -3.95 20.82
C ILE A 90 -6.11 -3.18 20.52
N SER A 91 -5.70 -2.30 21.42
CA SER A 91 -4.45 -1.55 21.31
C SER A 91 -3.24 -2.48 21.20
N GLU A 92 -3.17 -3.50 22.05
CA GLU A 92 -2.08 -4.49 22.02
C GLU A 92 -2.07 -5.27 20.69
N MET A 93 -3.24 -5.67 20.19
CA MET A 93 -3.35 -6.36 18.92
C MET A 93 -2.91 -5.48 17.75
N GLU A 94 -3.30 -4.21 17.74
CA GLU A 94 -2.89 -3.25 16.71
C GLU A 94 -1.39 -3.00 16.70
N ASN A 95 -0.74 -3.09 17.86
CA ASN A 95 0.70 -2.87 18.00
C ASN A 95 1.53 -4.15 17.94
N GLY A 96 0.92 -5.28 17.63
CA GLY A 96 1.61 -6.56 17.52
C GLY A 96 2.06 -7.17 18.85
N LYS A 97 1.57 -6.66 19.97
CA LYS A 97 1.92 -7.14 21.32
C LYS A 97 1.03 -8.30 21.78
N ARG A 98 -0.07 -8.53 21.09
CA ARG A 98 -1.02 -9.60 21.39
C ARG A 98 -1.46 -10.26 20.08
N PRO A 99 -1.39 -11.59 19.97
CA PRO A 99 -1.87 -12.28 18.79
C PRO A 99 -3.40 -12.19 18.69
N ILE A 100 -3.91 -12.23 17.47
CA ILE A 100 -5.34 -12.25 17.21
C ILE A 100 -5.74 -13.72 16.97
N GLY A 101 -6.44 -14.31 17.91
CA GLY A 101 -6.96 -15.65 17.78
C GLY A 101 -8.14 -15.71 16.80
N LYS A 102 -8.47 -16.89 16.33
CA LYS A 102 -9.53 -17.10 15.34
C LYS A 102 -10.90 -16.57 15.80
N GLU A 103 -11.27 -16.81 17.05
CA GLU A 103 -12.53 -16.32 17.61
C GLU A 103 -12.56 -14.79 17.67
N THR A 104 -11.49 -14.18 18.15
CA THR A 104 -11.35 -12.73 18.22
C THR A 104 -11.37 -12.13 16.83
N ALA A 105 -10.69 -12.77 15.87
CA ALA A 105 -10.70 -12.34 14.48
C ALA A 105 -12.10 -12.31 13.90
N ARG A 106 -12.92 -13.31 14.21
CA ARG A 106 -14.32 -13.37 13.75
C ARG A 106 -15.17 -12.25 14.35
N LYS A 107 -15.00 -11.95 15.64
CA LYS A 107 -15.70 -10.84 16.29
C LYS A 107 -15.35 -9.50 15.66
N LEU A 108 -14.06 -9.27 15.45
CA LEU A 108 -13.56 -8.05 14.81
C LEU A 108 -14.06 -7.93 13.38
N ALA A 109 -14.00 -9.01 12.63
CA ALA A 109 -14.43 -9.05 11.24
C ALA A 109 -15.92 -8.71 11.09
N ALA A 110 -16.74 -9.25 11.97
CA ALA A 110 -18.19 -8.96 11.98
C ALA A 110 -18.46 -7.48 12.23
N ALA A 111 -17.75 -6.87 13.17
CA ALA A 111 -17.89 -5.45 13.49
C ALA A 111 -17.33 -4.53 12.39
N LEU A 112 -16.30 -4.96 11.69
CA LEU A 112 -15.59 -4.15 10.70
C LEU A 112 -15.97 -4.50 9.25
N HIS A 113 -16.87 -5.43 9.04
CA HIS A 113 -17.37 -5.85 7.72
C HIS A 113 -16.25 -6.30 6.77
N VAL A 114 -15.34 -7.11 7.28
CA VAL A 114 -14.25 -7.72 6.53
C VAL A 114 -14.19 -9.22 6.75
N ASP A 115 -13.40 -9.94 5.95
CA ASP A 115 -13.15 -11.37 6.16
C ASP A 115 -12.19 -11.53 7.35
N TYR A 116 -12.52 -12.43 8.29
CA TYR A 116 -11.71 -12.66 9.49
C TYR A 116 -10.27 -13.10 9.17
N ARG A 117 -10.07 -13.70 8.00
CA ARG A 117 -8.74 -14.17 7.58
C ARG A 117 -7.71 -13.06 7.45
N VAL A 118 -8.15 -11.81 7.25
CA VAL A 118 -7.23 -10.68 7.14
C VAL A 118 -6.48 -10.41 8.44
N PHE A 119 -6.99 -10.94 9.56
CA PHE A 119 -6.39 -10.80 10.89
C PHE A 119 -5.57 -12.01 11.34
N LEU A 120 -5.46 -13.03 10.50
CA LEU A 120 -4.73 -14.26 10.85
C LEU A 120 -3.34 -14.36 10.25
#